data_7c16953950eac89129fb9ceeff8b9056
#
_entry.id   7c16953950eac89129fb9ceeff8b9056
#
_cell.length_a   1.000
_cell.length_b   1.000
_cell.length_c   1.000
_cell.angle_alpha   90.00
_cell.angle_beta   90.00
_cell.angle_gamma   90.00
#
_symmetry.space_group_name_H-M   'P 1'
#
loop_
_entity.id
_entity.type
_entity.pdbx_description
1 polymer ?
#
loop_
_entity_poly.entity_id
_entity_poly.type
_entity_poly.pdbx_seq_one_letter_code
_entity_poly.pdbx_strand_id
1 'polypeptide(L)'
;MNLLSGLEKFGLKAEDTTNLFAEEKKEVVGEDGTKQEAVPTEDSFLLDKAVRCAVCYKVFKTKMIKSGRLKRLESDMDLRPRYEHIDTLKYSVISCPYCGYTAITRYFEHLSSMQVKMIKEKICVNFKPADNVEPTLIDYDTAIERYKLALFNTIVKKGKNSEKAYTCLNLAWLLRGKRESLDAKDPKMAEQIKECREQEEAFYAQAYEGFTKAVSTETYPMCGMDECTMDYLLATMAYHYKKYDVASKCIARILQSAAASKKMKDRAYELKERIVEEIKRSKA
;
A
#
# COMPACT_ATOMS: atom_id res chain seq x y z
N MET A 1 -12.83 36.64 21.96
CA MET A 1 -14.00 36.02 22.65
C MET A 1 -13.59 34.58 22.96
N ASN A 2 -13.53 34.18 24.23
CA ASN A 2 -13.18 32.80 24.59
C ASN A 2 -14.41 31.91 24.34
N LEU A 3 -14.31 31.04 23.34
CA LEU A 3 -15.41 30.15 22.88
C LEU A 3 -15.76 29.08 23.93
N LEU A 4 -14.86 28.82 24.88
CA LEU A 4 -15.03 27.81 25.92
C LEU A 4 -15.26 28.43 27.32
N SER A 5 -15.65 29.71 27.39
CA SER A 5 -16.01 30.34 28.66
C SER A 5 -17.19 29.61 29.30
N GLY A 6 -17.11 29.44 30.64
CA GLY A 6 -18.11 28.71 31.41
C GLY A 6 -17.72 27.28 31.80
N LEU A 7 -16.54 26.81 31.32
CA LEU A 7 -15.99 25.51 31.75
C LEU A 7 -15.36 25.58 33.16
N GLU A 8 -15.10 26.79 33.66
CA GLU A 8 -14.57 27.04 35.02
C GLU A 8 -15.42 26.41 36.09
N LYS A 9 -16.77 26.37 35.92
CA LYS A 9 -17.71 25.70 36.80
C LYS A 9 -17.46 24.20 36.96
N PHE A 10 -16.71 23.57 36.02
CA PHE A 10 -16.28 22.19 36.09
C PHE A 10 -14.82 22.04 36.53
N GLY A 11 -14.18 23.11 36.99
CA GLY A 11 -12.76 23.11 37.41
C GLY A 11 -11.77 23.10 36.23
N LEU A 12 -12.23 23.34 35.01
CA LEU A 12 -11.39 23.37 33.80
C LEU A 12 -11.05 24.81 33.44
N LYS A 13 -9.74 25.10 33.31
CA LYS A 13 -9.26 26.40 32.79
C LYS A 13 -8.97 26.21 31.31
N ALA A 14 -9.78 26.83 30.45
CA ALA A 14 -9.50 26.91 29.02
C ALA A 14 -8.63 28.16 28.76
N GLU A 15 -7.33 27.95 28.59
CA GLU A 15 -6.43 29.00 28.16
C GLU A 15 -6.69 29.31 26.68
N ASP A 16 -6.67 30.58 26.33
CA ASP A 16 -6.94 31.27 25.07
C ASP A 16 -7.33 30.42 23.85
N THR A 17 -8.61 30.14 23.70
CA THR A 17 -9.18 29.32 22.61
C THR A 17 -9.71 30.15 21.46
N THR A 18 -9.03 31.24 21.08
CA THR A 18 -9.40 32.07 19.94
C THR A 18 -9.19 31.36 18.59
N ASN A 19 -8.34 30.33 18.56
CA ASN A 19 -8.14 29.50 17.37
C ASN A 19 -8.15 28.01 17.72
N LEU A 20 -9.33 27.39 17.66
CA LEU A 20 -9.54 25.97 17.97
C LEU A 20 -8.84 25.01 16.98
N PHE A 21 -8.37 25.49 15.86
CA PHE A 21 -7.75 24.71 14.80
C PHE A 21 -6.27 25.05 14.57
N ALA A 22 -5.67 25.84 15.50
CA ALA A 22 -4.24 26.10 15.46
C ALA A 22 -3.49 24.77 15.71
N GLU A 23 -2.77 24.30 14.72
CA GLU A 23 -1.85 23.17 14.89
C GLU A 23 -0.70 23.62 15.80
N GLU A 24 -0.42 22.86 16.87
CA GLU A 24 0.80 23.03 17.67
C GLU A 24 2.02 22.68 16.81
N LYS A 25 2.63 23.69 16.21
CA LYS A 25 3.92 23.53 15.54
C LYS A 25 4.97 23.24 16.61
N LYS A 26 5.56 22.06 16.59
CA LYS A 26 6.77 21.77 17.39
C LYS A 26 7.92 22.59 16.81
N GLU A 27 8.26 23.68 17.47
CA GLU A 27 9.41 24.50 17.12
C GLU A 27 10.68 23.79 17.61
N VAL A 28 11.55 23.42 16.68
CA VAL A 28 12.93 23.05 17.00
C VAL A 28 13.76 24.32 16.80
N VAL A 29 14.30 24.85 17.89
CA VAL A 29 15.20 26.01 17.85
C VAL A 29 16.57 25.45 17.45
N GLY A 30 17.06 25.82 16.27
CA GLY A 30 18.46 25.57 15.88
C GLY A 30 19.40 26.50 16.67
N GLU A 31 20.67 26.13 16.79
CA GLU A 31 21.72 26.91 17.52
C GLU A 31 21.88 28.36 17.01
N ASP A 32 21.42 28.65 15.79
CA ASP A 32 21.48 29.99 15.18
C ASP A 32 20.19 30.83 15.31
N GLY A 33 19.21 30.41 16.12
CA GLY A 33 17.98 31.17 16.33
C GLY A 33 17.05 31.26 15.09
N THR A 34 17.37 30.60 13.98
CA THR A 34 16.50 30.48 12.80
C THR A 34 15.49 29.39 13.02
N LYS A 35 14.19 29.72 12.97
CA LYS A 35 13.10 28.76 13.03
C LYS A 35 13.11 27.93 11.74
N GLN A 36 13.71 26.74 11.77
CA GLN A 36 13.57 25.76 10.71
C GLN A 36 12.39 24.84 11.05
N GLU A 37 11.43 24.70 10.16
CA GLU A 37 10.40 23.66 10.28
C GLU A 37 11.11 22.32 10.22
N ALA A 38 11.04 21.55 11.31
CA ALA A 38 11.64 20.22 11.33
C ALA A 38 10.93 19.32 10.29
N VAL A 39 11.70 18.77 9.35
CA VAL A 39 11.18 17.83 8.37
C VAL A 39 10.59 16.62 9.11
N PRO A 40 9.31 16.28 8.88
CA PRO A 40 8.69 15.17 9.57
C PRO A 40 9.44 13.87 9.32
N THR A 41 9.81 13.15 10.39
CA THR A 41 10.43 11.83 10.28
C THR A 41 9.36 10.75 10.07
N GLU A 42 9.71 9.63 9.45
CA GLU A 42 8.80 8.51 9.19
C GLU A 42 8.07 8.03 10.45
N ASP A 43 8.74 8.00 11.60
CA ASP A 43 8.14 7.61 12.89
C ASP A 43 6.97 8.51 13.31
N SER A 44 7.02 9.79 12.97
CA SER A 44 5.94 10.74 13.30
C SER A 44 4.59 10.39 12.69
N PHE A 45 4.58 9.59 11.60
CA PHE A 45 3.39 9.09 10.92
C PHE A 45 2.88 7.75 11.48
N LEU A 46 3.57 7.15 12.45
CA LEU A 46 3.27 5.82 12.95
C LEU A 46 2.68 5.84 14.35
N LEU A 47 1.86 4.83 14.63
CA LEU A 47 1.34 4.54 15.97
C LEU A 47 1.43 3.04 16.24
N ASP A 48 1.60 2.67 17.51
CA ASP A 48 1.48 1.29 17.96
C ASP A 48 0.02 0.94 18.18
N LYS A 49 -0.46 -0.10 17.50
CA LYS A 49 -1.82 -0.62 17.68
C LYS A 49 -1.76 -2.05 18.19
N ALA A 50 -2.52 -2.33 19.26
CA ALA A 50 -2.76 -3.69 19.70
C ALA A 50 -3.73 -4.38 18.75
N VAL A 51 -3.35 -5.56 18.25
CA VAL A 51 -4.13 -6.37 17.31
C VAL A 51 -4.25 -7.78 17.86
N ARG A 52 -5.44 -8.38 17.77
CA ARG A 52 -5.68 -9.79 18.10
C ARG A 52 -5.55 -10.63 16.84
N CYS A 53 -4.71 -11.66 16.88
CA CYS A 53 -4.55 -12.59 15.76
C CYS A 53 -5.82 -13.41 15.53
N ALA A 54 -6.32 -13.45 14.30
CA ALA A 54 -7.50 -14.25 13.94
C ALA A 54 -7.26 -15.77 13.96
N VAL A 55 -5.99 -16.23 14.03
CA VAL A 55 -5.62 -17.64 14.00
C VAL A 55 -5.25 -18.19 15.38
N CYS A 56 -4.35 -17.53 16.10
CA CYS A 56 -3.90 -18.00 17.43
C CYS A 56 -4.50 -17.22 18.60
N TYR A 57 -5.28 -16.18 18.34
CA TYR A 57 -5.99 -15.33 19.31
C TYR A 57 -5.11 -14.54 20.28
N LYS A 58 -3.78 -14.64 20.17
CA LYS A 58 -2.85 -13.83 20.95
C LYS A 58 -2.91 -12.36 20.52
N VAL A 59 -2.72 -11.46 21.47
CA VAL A 59 -2.64 -10.01 21.23
C VAL A 59 -1.18 -9.61 21.10
N PHE A 60 -0.87 -8.77 20.15
CA PHE A 60 0.46 -8.21 19.90
C PHE A 60 0.36 -6.76 19.41
N LYS A 61 1.45 -6.01 19.50
CA LYS A 61 1.53 -4.66 18.95
C LYS A 61 2.07 -4.71 17.53
N THR A 62 1.57 -3.85 16.67
CA THR A 62 2.08 -3.64 15.31
C THR A 62 2.03 -2.16 14.96
N LYS A 63 2.93 -1.72 14.08
CA LYS A 63 2.94 -0.35 13.57
C LYS A 63 1.82 -0.14 12.57
N MET A 64 1.09 0.95 12.74
CA MET A 64 0.06 1.39 11.82
C MET A 64 0.20 2.88 11.50
N ILE A 65 -0.33 3.28 10.36
CA ILE A 65 -0.23 4.64 9.86
C ILE A 65 -1.32 5.53 10.47
N LYS A 66 -0.93 6.72 10.88
CA LYS A 66 -1.82 7.84 11.25
C LYS A 66 -2.33 8.51 9.97
N SER A 67 -3.47 8.06 9.45
CA SER A 67 -4.00 8.52 8.16
C SER A 67 -4.23 10.02 8.05
N GLY A 68 -4.60 10.69 9.16
CA GLY A 68 -4.85 12.13 9.20
C GLY A 68 -3.62 13.03 9.02
N ARG A 69 -2.40 12.46 9.02
CA ARG A 69 -1.15 13.21 8.80
C ARG A 69 -0.53 13.01 7.42
N LEU A 70 -1.14 12.15 6.60
CA LEU A 70 -0.59 11.81 5.29
C LEU A 70 -0.85 12.93 4.29
N LYS A 71 0.21 13.47 3.68
CA LYS A 71 0.10 14.31 2.50
C LYS A 71 0.27 13.46 1.25
N ARG A 72 -0.83 13.27 0.51
CA ARG A 72 -0.85 12.45 -0.69
C ARG A 72 -0.20 13.20 -1.85
N LEU A 73 0.71 12.51 -2.53
CA LEU A 73 1.29 12.93 -3.80
C LEU A 73 0.52 12.30 -4.98
N GLU A 74 0.90 12.68 -6.19
CA GLU A 74 0.38 12.02 -7.38
C GLU A 74 0.83 10.56 -7.41
N SER A 75 -0.14 9.65 -7.65
CA SER A 75 0.15 8.23 -7.75
C SER A 75 0.84 7.91 -9.08
N ASP A 76 1.64 6.85 -9.10
CA ASP A 76 2.18 6.32 -10.34
C ASP A 76 1.07 5.97 -11.33
N MET A 77 1.43 5.79 -12.60
CA MET A 77 0.47 5.45 -13.66
C MET A 77 -0.33 4.18 -13.32
N ASP A 78 0.30 3.20 -12.70
CA ASP A 78 -0.33 1.93 -12.26
C ASP A 78 -1.00 2.01 -10.88
N LEU A 79 -1.34 3.22 -10.43
CA LEU A 79 -2.04 3.54 -9.18
C LEU A 79 -1.23 3.30 -7.90
N ARG A 80 0.09 3.02 -7.96
CA ARG A 80 0.90 2.96 -6.75
C ARG A 80 0.71 4.26 -5.94
N PRO A 81 0.28 4.16 -4.67
CA PRO A 81 0.11 5.34 -3.83
C PRO A 81 1.45 5.97 -3.48
N ARG A 82 1.52 7.29 -3.55
CA ARG A 82 2.69 8.08 -3.14
C ARG A 82 2.28 9.04 -2.03
N TYR A 83 3.15 9.15 -1.04
CA TYR A 83 2.98 10.09 0.08
C TYR A 83 4.30 10.78 0.38
N GLU A 84 4.21 11.98 0.93
CA GLU A 84 5.38 12.73 1.36
C GLU A 84 5.98 12.09 2.62
N HIS A 85 7.30 11.90 2.66
CA HIS A 85 8.09 11.40 3.79
C HIS A 85 7.85 9.94 4.23
N ILE A 86 6.91 9.20 3.64
CA ILE A 86 6.62 7.81 4.03
C ILE A 86 6.14 6.96 2.86
N ASP A 87 6.64 5.74 2.73
CA ASP A 87 6.01 4.72 1.89
C ASP A 87 5.04 3.88 2.73
N THR A 88 3.74 4.15 2.56
CA THR A 88 2.68 3.51 3.35
C THR A 88 2.55 2.01 3.10
N LEU A 89 3.07 1.51 1.98
CA LEU A 89 3.05 0.08 1.66
C LEU A 89 3.86 -0.74 2.67
N LYS A 90 4.93 -0.19 3.23
CA LYS A 90 5.74 -0.87 4.25
C LYS A 90 4.93 -1.28 5.49
N TYR A 91 3.84 -0.58 5.78
CA TYR A 91 3.02 -0.74 6.98
C TYR A 91 1.62 -1.32 6.70
N SER A 92 1.38 -1.79 5.47
CA SER A 92 0.06 -2.29 5.07
C SER A 92 -0.16 -3.78 5.28
N VAL A 93 0.81 -4.49 5.89
CA VAL A 93 0.74 -5.92 6.23
C VAL A 93 0.88 -6.10 7.74
N ILE A 94 -0.01 -6.91 8.32
CA ILE A 94 0.07 -7.35 9.71
C ILE A 94 0.60 -8.77 9.75
N SER A 95 1.64 -9.00 10.55
CA SER A 95 2.27 -10.30 10.75
C SER A 95 2.21 -10.69 12.23
N CYS A 96 1.59 -11.83 12.53
CA CYS A 96 1.54 -12.35 13.89
C CYS A 96 2.89 -12.98 14.26
N PRO A 97 3.59 -12.46 15.28
CA PRO A 97 4.91 -12.96 15.66
C PRO A 97 4.86 -14.34 16.32
N TYR A 98 3.67 -14.81 16.73
CA TYR A 98 3.51 -16.06 17.46
C TYR A 98 3.21 -17.27 16.57
N CYS A 99 2.52 -17.07 15.46
CA CYS A 99 2.05 -18.20 14.65
C CYS A 99 2.30 -18.04 13.15
N GLY A 100 2.93 -16.94 12.71
CA GLY A 100 3.25 -16.70 11.30
C GLY A 100 2.06 -16.34 10.41
N TYR A 101 0.84 -16.22 10.98
CA TYR A 101 -0.27 -15.73 10.19
C TYR A 101 -0.02 -14.26 9.81
N THR A 102 0.00 -14.02 8.51
CA THR A 102 0.33 -12.72 7.93
C THR A 102 -0.64 -12.41 6.79
N ALA A 103 -1.17 -11.20 6.76
CA ALA A 103 -2.08 -10.76 5.71
C ALA A 103 -2.02 -9.23 5.55
N ILE A 104 -2.40 -8.74 4.38
CA ILE A 104 -2.69 -7.32 4.18
C ILE A 104 -3.77 -6.90 5.18
N THR A 105 -3.62 -5.73 5.78
CA THR A 105 -4.45 -5.24 6.90
C THR A 105 -5.95 -5.45 6.69
N ARG A 106 -6.47 -5.19 5.49
CA ARG A 106 -7.89 -5.37 5.16
C ARG A 106 -8.40 -6.82 5.23
N TYR A 107 -7.51 -7.80 5.16
CA TYR A 107 -7.88 -9.23 5.16
C TYR A 107 -7.51 -9.92 6.47
N PHE A 108 -6.82 -9.24 7.38
CA PHE A 108 -6.24 -9.86 8.56
C PHE A 108 -7.29 -10.43 9.53
N GLU A 109 -8.42 -9.74 9.69
CA GLU A 109 -9.48 -10.13 10.63
C GLU A 109 -10.51 -11.09 10.00
N HIS A 110 -10.53 -11.23 8.67
CA HIS A 110 -11.60 -11.92 7.94
C HIS A 110 -11.15 -13.31 7.46
N LEU A 111 -11.33 -14.32 8.31
CA LEU A 111 -11.05 -15.71 7.99
C LEU A 111 -12.25 -16.60 8.30
N SER A 112 -12.54 -17.56 7.41
CA SER A 112 -13.45 -18.66 7.71
C SER A 112 -12.77 -19.71 8.60
N SER A 113 -13.56 -20.52 9.30
CA SER A 113 -13.02 -21.62 10.14
C SER A 113 -12.15 -22.60 9.34
N MET A 114 -12.51 -22.86 8.08
CA MET A 114 -11.72 -23.71 7.18
C MET A 114 -10.36 -23.06 6.85
N GLN A 115 -10.33 -21.77 6.60
CA GLN A 115 -9.08 -21.03 6.33
C GLN A 115 -8.17 -21.03 7.56
N VAL A 116 -8.71 -20.81 8.75
CA VAL A 116 -7.97 -20.89 10.01
C VAL A 116 -7.35 -22.27 10.18
N LYS A 117 -8.10 -23.35 9.88
CA LYS A 117 -7.60 -24.74 9.93
C LYS A 117 -6.42 -24.92 8.98
N MET A 118 -6.56 -24.55 7.71
CA MET A 118 -5.48 -24.68 6.71
C MET A 118 -4.21 -23.91 7.10
N ILE A 119 -4.36 -22.69 7.67
CA ILE A 119 -3.21 -21.90 8.14
C ILE A 119 -2.53 -22.59 9.33
N LYS A 120 -3.31 -23.08 10.30
CA LYS A 120 -2.76 -23.80 11.46
C LYS A 120 -1.95 -25.02 11.03
N GLU A 121 -2.50 -25.86 10.12
CA GLU A 121 -1.88 -27.09 9.67
C GLU A 121 -0.62 -26.88 8.82
N LYS A 122 -0.59 -25.84 7.99
CA LYS A 122 0.50 -25.68 7.00
C LYS A 122 1.51 -24.58 7.35
N ILE A 123 1.11 -23.59 8.13
CA ILE A 123 1.97 -22.45 8.49
C ILE A 123 2.36 -22.52 9.96
N CYS A 124 1.39 -22.53 10.88
CA CYS A 124 1.69 -22.42 12.30
C CYS A 124 2.56 -23.54 12.84
N VAL A 125 2.41 -24.76 12.31
CA VAL A 125 3.20 -25.95 12.73
C VAL A 125 4.67 -25.78 12.38
N ASN A 126 4.98 -25.11 11.26
CA ASN A 126 6.34 -24.98 10.74
C ASN A 126 6.95 -23.60 11.04
N PHE A 127 6.13 -22.66 11.53
CA PHE A 127 6.59 -21.30 11.82
C PHE A 127 7.48 -21.31 13.05
N LYS A 128 8.67 -20.79 12.89
CA LYS A 128 9.60 -20.50 13.99
C LYS A 128 9.47 -19.05 14.38
N PRO A 129 8.90 -18.74 15.55
CA PRO A 129 8.89 -17.35 16.05
C PRO A 129 10.31 -16.83 16.08
N ALA A 130 10.53 -15.68 15.50
CA ALA A 130 11.79 -14.97 15.70
C ALA A 130 11.73 -14.27 17.08
N ASP A 131 12.86 -14.13 17.76
CA ASP A 131 12.97 -13.40 19.04
C ASP A 131 12.75 -11.88 18.86
N ASN A 132 12.05 -11.49 17.83
CA ASN A 132 11.99 -10.13 17.32
C ASN A 132 10.89 -9.33 17.99
N VAL A 133 11.32 -8.34 18.71
CA VAL A 133 10.52 -7.15 19.03
C VAL A 133 10.14 -6.48 17.70
N GLU A 134 8.87 -6.11 17.55
CA GLU A 134 8.39 -5.32 16.38
C GLU A 134 9.32 -4.12 16.18
N PRO A 135 9.94 -3.96 15.01
CA PRO A 135 10.85 -2.86 14.76
C PRO A 135 10.15 -1.50 14.85
N THR A 136 10.85 -0.49 15.32
CA THR A 136 10.34 0.89 15.40
C THR A 136 9.98 1.41 14.02
N LEU A 137 10.83 1.14 13.01
CA LEU A 137 10.60 1.44 11.60
C LEU A 137 10.74 0.14 10.80
N ILE A 138 9.87 -0.05 9.82
CA ILE A 138 9.94 -1.18 8.90
C ILE A 138 10.69 -0.73 7.65
N ASP A 139 11.85 -1.34 7.38
CA ASP A 139 12.58 -1.16 6.14
C ASP A 139 11.93 -1.90 4.96
N TYR A 140 12.45 -1.69 3.75
CA TYR A 140 11.91 -2.35 2.57
C TYR A 140 12.11 -3.87 2.60
N ASP A 141 13.22 -4.36 3.13
CA ASP A 141 13.51 -5.81 3.17
C ASP A 141 12.53 -6.52 4.09
N THR A 142 12.36 -6.03 5.30
CA THR A 142 11.35 -6.54 6.26
C THR A 142 9.94 -6.47 5.67
N ALA A 143 9.58 -5.36 4.99
CA ALA A 143 8.27 -5.22 4.36
C ALA A 143 8.07 -6.26 3.25
N ILE A 144 9.05 -6.46 2.37
CA ILE A 144 9.01 -7.44 1.28
C ILE A 144 8.87 -8.86 1.84
N GLU A 145 9.63 -9.21 2.89
CA GLU A 145 9.50 -10.52 3.56
C GLU A 145 8.10 -10.73 4.12
N ARG A 146 7.53 -9.74 4.82
CA ARG A 146 6.17 -9.80 5.33
C ARG A 146 5.14 -9.97 4.22
N TYR A 147 5.31 -9.31 3.09
CA TYR A 147 4.40 -9.49 1.95
C TYR A 147 4.55 -10.85 1.27
N LYS A 148 5.78 -11.40 1.18
CA LYS A 148 6.01 -12.76 0.71
C LYS A 148 5.30 -13.78 1.63
N LEU A 149 5.39 -13.57 2.94
CA LEU A 149 4.69 -14.39 3.92
C LEU A 149 3.16 -14.21 3.82
N ALA A 150 2.66 -13.00 3.58
CA ALA A 150 1.23 -12.74 3.34
C ALA A 150 0.73 -13.45 2.08
N LEU A 151 1.51 -13.42 0.99
CA LEU A 151 1.19 -14.14 -0.24
C LEU A 151 1.12 -15.66 0.00
N PHE A 152 2.10 -16.21 0.73
CA PHE A 152 2.10 -17.62 1.09
C PHE A 152 0.87 -18.00 1.93
N ASN A 153 0.53 -17.20 2.95
CA ASN A 153 -0.70 -17.36 3.72
C ASN A 153 -1.96 -17.31 2.83
N THR A 154 -2.01 -16.41 1.86
CA THR A 154 -3.14 -16.28 0.94
C THR A 154 -3.28 -17.49 0.03
N ILE A 155 -2.16 -18.07 -0.42
CA ILE A 155 -2.15 -19.31 -1.20
C ILE A 155 -2.64 -20.49 -0.35
N VAL A 156 -2.10 -20.65 0.86
CA VAL A 156 -2.44 -21.75 1.78
C VAL A 156 -3.91 -21.73 2.16
N LYS A 157 -4.47 -20.57 2.48
CA LYS A 157 -5.90 -20.44 2.83
C LYS A 157 -6.85 -20.49 1.61
N LYS A 158 -6.32 -20.71 0.40
CA LYS A 158 -7.08 -20.68 -0.86
C LYS A 158 -7.84 -19.35 -1.03
N GLY A 159 -7.15 -18.24 -0.78
CA GLY A 159 -7.71 -16.89 -0.96
C GLY A 159 -8.09 -16.62 -2.41
N LYS A 160 -8.94 -15.60 -2.62
CA LYS A 160 -9.41 -15.17 -3.94
C LYS A 160 -8.26 -14.81 -4.88
N ASN A 161 -8.49 -14.90 -6.19
CA ASN A 161 -7.50 -14.51 -7.19
C ASN A 161 -7.15 -13.03 -7.07
N SER A 162 -8.15 -12.17 -6.83
CA SER A 162 -7.95 -10.74 -6.60
C SER A 162 -7.04 -10.47 -5.39
N GLU A 163 -7.19 -11.21 -4.27
CA GLU A 163 -6.35 -11.06 -3.09
C GLU A 163 -4.90 -11.43 -3.38
N LYS A 164 -4.66 -12.56 -4.08
CA LYS A 164 -3.31 -12.97 -4.51
C LYS A 164 -2.69 -11.93 -5.44
N ALA A 165 -3.44 -11.49 -6.46
CA ALA A 165 -3.00 -10.51 -7.43
C ALA A 165 -2.65 -9.17 -6.77
N TYR A 166 -3.48 -8.71 -5.84
CA TYR A 166 -3.24 -7.47 -5.11
C TYR A 166 -2.00 -7.56 -4.21
N THR A 167 -1.76 -8.72 -3.60
CA THR A 167 -0.54 -8.95 -2.81
C THR A 167 0.71 -8.93 -3.70
N CYS A 168 0.66 -9.55 -4.88
CA CYS A 168 1.73 -9.50 -5.87
C CYS A 168 1.97 -8.06 -6.38
N LEU A 169 0.91 -7.29 -6.65
CA LEU A 169 1.03 -5.91 -7.07
C LEU A 169 1.71 -5.03 -6.01
N ASN A 170 1.32 -5.18 -4.74
CA ASN A 170 1.97 -4.45 -3.66
C ASN A 170 3.44 -4.87 -3.48
N LEU A 171 3.79 -6.14 -3.69
CA LEU A 171 5.18 -6.61 -3.73
C LEU A 171 5.97 -5.94 -4.85
N ALA A 172 5.41 -5.88 -6.06
CA ALA A 172 6.04 -5.18 -7.18
C ALA A 172 6.28 -3.69 -6.86
N TRP A 173 5.29 -3.03 -6.27
CA TRP A 173 5.41 -1.63 -5.85
C TRP A 173 6.45 -1.41 -4.75
N LEU A 174 6.56 -2.32 -3.77
CA LEU A 174 7.60 -2.25 -2.73
C LEU A 174 9.00 -2.46 -3.30
N LEU A 175 9.18 -3.40 -4.22
CA LEU A 175 10.45 -3.63 -4.91
C LEU A 175 10.87 -2.41 -5.74
N ARG A 176 9.90 -1.75 -6.40
CA ARG A 176 10.12 -0.46 -7.06
C ARG A 176 10.55 0.60 -6.06
N GLY A 177 9.88 0.70 -4.90
CA GLY A 177 10.23 1.64 -3.85
C GLY A 177 11.63 1.40 -3.28
N LYS A 178 11.98 0.14 -3.01
CA LYS A 178 13.34 -0.23 -2.62
C LYS A 178 14.35 0.21 -3.67
N ARG A 179 14.12 -0.13 -4.94
CA ARG A 179 14.99 0.24 -6.05
C ARG A 179 15.17 1.76 -6.19
N GLU A 180 14.09 2.53 -6.01
CA GLU A 180 14.11 4.00 -6.06
C GLU A 180 14.84 4.63 -4.87
N SER A 181 14.96 3.93 -3.73
CA SER A 181 15.69 4.38 -2.54
C SER A 181 17.19 4.11 -2.61
N LEU A 182 17.66 3.28 -3.56
CA LEU A 182 19.07 2.97 -3.75
C LEU A 182 19.74 4.01 -4.65
N ASP A 183 21.00 4.36 -4.34
CA ASP A 183 21.76 5.27 -5.20
C ASP A 183 22.21 4.56 -6.49
N ALA A 184 21.58 4.93 -7.59
CA ALA A 184 21.90 4.38 -8.91
C ALA A 184 23.31 4.70 -9.41
N LYS A 185 24.01 5.66 -8.77
CA LYS A 185 25.40 6.02 -9.11
C LYS A 185 26.43 5.20 -8.33
N ASP A 186 26.03 4.53 -7.24
CA ASP A 186 26.91 3.64 -6.50
C ASP A 186 27.01 2.28 -7.18
N PRO A 187 28.19 1.88 -7.72
CA PRO A 187 28.39 0.58 -8.35
C PRO A 187 28.05 -0.60 -7.44
N LYS A 188 28.14 -0.43 -6.11
CA LYS A 188 27.82 -1.48 -5.13
C LYS A 188 26.33 -1.78 -5.10
N MET A 189 25.48 -0.84 -5.49
CA MET A 189 24.03 -0.98 -5.53
C MET A 189 23.52 -1.57 -6.85
N ALA A 190 24.36 -1.66 -7.88
CA ALA A 190 23.96 -2.08 -9.23
C ALA A 190 23.29 -3.47 -9.26
N GLU A 191 23.84 -4.45 -8.53
CA GLU A 191 23.28 -5.80 -8.47
C GLU A 191 21.93 -5.82 -7.71
N GLN A 192 21.82 -5.09 -6.60
CA GLN A 192 20.57 -4.98 -5.86
C GLN A 192 19.48 -4.29 -6.69
N ILE A 193 19.83 -3.25 -7.44
CA ILE A 193 18.91 -2.55 -8.34
C ILE A 193 18.39 -3.49 -9.43
N LYS A 194 19.27 -4.30 -10.00
CA LYS A 194 18.93 -5.31 -11.01
C LYS A 194 18.01 -6.38 -10.44
N GLU A 195 18.37 -6.94 -9.28
CA GLU A 195 17.55 -7.95 -8.59
C GLU A 195 16.16 -7.40 -8.23
N CYS A 196 16.07 -6.18 -7.70
CA CYS A 196 14.79 -5.53 -7.42
C CYS A 196 13.94 -5.40 -8.69
N ARG A 197 14.54 -5.05 -9.84
CA ARG A 197 13.83 -4.92 -11.11
C ARG A 197 13.30 -6.26 -11.61
N GLU A 198 14.11 -7.31 -11.55
CA GLU A 198 13.73 -8.65 -11.98
C GLU A 198 12.59 -9.21 -11.11
N GLN A 199 12.67 -9.04 -9.78
CA GLN A 199 11.61 -9.44 -8.88
C GLN A 199 10.35 -8.57 -9.04
N GLU A 200 10.48 -7.25 -9.23
CA GLU A 200 9.37 -6.34 -9.54
C GLU A 200 8.59 -6.85 -10.75
N GLU A 201 9.28 -7.15 -11.85
CA GLU A 201 8.67 -7.63 -13.08
C GLU A 201 7.96 -8.98 -12.87
N ALA A 202 8.59 -9.91 -12.18
CA ALA A 202 8.01 -11.22 -11.90
C ALA A 202 6.70 -11.10 -11.09
N PHE A 203 6.66 -10.28 -10.03
CA PHE A 203 5.44 -10.08 -9.25
C PHE A 203 4.39 -9.26 -10.00
N TYR A 204 4.81 -8.31 -10.83
CA TYR A 204 3.88 -7.51 -11.65
C TYR A 204 3.18 -8.39 -12.70
N ALA A 205 3.90 -9.34 -13.32
CA ALA A 205 3.31 -10.32 -14.22
C ALA A 205 2.29 -11.22 -13.53
N GLN A 206 2.59 -11.72 -12.31
CA GLN A 206 1.65 -12.49 -11.51
C GLN A 206 0.41 -11.68 -11.11
N ALA A 207 0.58 -10.40 -10.81
CA ALA A 207 -0.53 -9.51 -10.53
C ALA A 207 -1.44 -9.34 -11.75
N TYR A 208 -0.87 -9.10 -12.93
CA TYR A 208 -1.63 -8.97 -14.18
C TYR A 208 -2.43 -10.22 -14.51
N GLU A 209 -1.80 -11.41 -14.44
CA GLU A 209 -2.46 -12.68 -14.67
C GLU A 209 -3.60 -12.91 -13.64
N GLY A 210 -3.31 -12.67 -12.37
CA GLY A 210 -4.27 -12.87 -11.28
C GLY A 210 -5.49 -11.94 -11.39
N PHE A 211 -5.29 -10.64 -11.70
CA PHE A 211 -6.41 -9.73 -11.92
C PHE A 211 -7.20 -10.06 -13.18
N THR A 212 -6.54 -10.49 -14.26
CA THR A 212 -7.23 -10.95 -15.47
C THR A 212 -8.15 -12.15 -15.17
N LYS A 213 -7.71 -13.08 -14.32
CA LYS A 213 -8.56 -14.18 -13.84
C LYS A 213 -9.68 -13.70 -12.91
N ALA A 214 -9.36 -12.77 -12.01
CA ALA A 214 -10.31 -12.28 -11.02
C ALA A 214 -11.52 -11.59 -11.67
N VAL A 215 -11.30 -10.72 -12.67
CA VAL A 215 -12.40 -10.00 -13.35
C VAL A 215 -13.39 -10.91 -14.07
N SER A 216 -12.99 -12.15 -14.40
CA SER A 216 -13.90 -13.13 -15.02
C SER A 216 -14.61 -14.05 -14.01
N THR A 217 -14.20 -14.05 -12.73
CA THR A 217 -14.66 -15.05 -11.73
C THR A 217 -15.15 -14.44 -10.42
N GLU A 218 -14.91 -13.17 -10.21
CA GLU A 218 -15.22 -12.49 -8.94
C GLU A 218 -16.07 -11.24 -9.19
N THR A 219 -16.79 -10.81 -8.17
CA THR A 219 -17.65 -9.62 -8.21
C THR A 219 -16.97 -8.39 -7.62
N TYR A 220 -17.31 -7.21 -8.08
CA TYR A 220 -16.86 -5.93 -7.54
C TYR A 220 -17.58 -5.58 -6.22
N PRO A 221 -16.94 -4.82 -5.31
CA PRO A 221 -15.56 -4.31 -5.41
C PRO A 221 -14.50 -5.38 -5.15
N MET A 222 -13.40 -5.36 -5.91
CA MET A 222 -12.25 -6.24 -5.72
C MET A 222 -11.11 -5.47 -5.06
N CYS A 223 -10.61 -5.98 -3.94
CA CYS A 223 -9.54 -5.33 -3.17
C CYS A 223 -9.83 -3.85 -2.82
N GLY A 224 -11.12 -3.48 -2.73
CA GLY A 224 -11.59 -2.11 -2.51
C GLY A 224 -11.57 -1.23 -3.76
N MET A 225 -11.33 -1.80 -4.94
CA MET A 225 -11.40 -1.13 -6.23
C MET A 225 -12.73 -1.42 -6.91
N ASP A 226 -13.36 -0.38 -7.43
CA ASP A 226 -14.52 -0.49 -8.32
C ASP A 226 -14.10 -0.97 -9.72
N GLU A 227 -15.07 -1.20 -10.58
CA GLU A 227 -14.86 -1.69 -11.94
C GLU A 227 -13.99 -0.73 -12.76
N CYS A 228 -14.24 0.57 -12.70
CA CYS A 228 -13.46 1.56 -13.45
C CYS A 228 -12.01 1.63 -13.00
N THR A 229 -11.76 1.51 -11.69
CA THR A 229 -10.40 1.49 -11.13
C THR A 229 -9.66 0.22 -11.55
N MET A 230 -10.34 -0.93 -11.54
CA MET A 230 -9.77 -2.20 -11.98
C MET A 230 -9.48 -2.19 -13.48
N ASP A 231 -10.40 -1.67 -14.31
CA ASP A 231 -10.19 -1.53 -15.73
C ASP A 231 -8.99 -0.62 -16.04
N TYR A 232 -8.82 0.48 -15.30
CA TYR A 232 -7.68 1.36 -15.47
C TYR A 232 -6.37 0.66 -15.08
N LEU A 233 -6.34 -0.07 -13.94
CA LEU A 233 -5.19 -0.85 -13.53
C LEU A 233 -4.82 -1.90 -14.58
N LEU A 234 -5.79 -2.65 -15.09
CA LEU A 234 -5.56 -3.63 -16.16
C LEU A 234 -5.11 -2.98 -17.46
N ALA A 235 -5.63 -1.80 -17.80
CA ALA A 235 -5.19 -1.05 -18.97
C ALA A 235 -3.71 -0.65 -18.87
N THR A 236 -3.28 -0.16 -17.69
CA THR A 236 -1.87 0.22 -17.47
C THR A 236 -0.94 -0.98 -17.48
N MET A 237 -1.37 -2.11 -16.89
CA MET A 237 -0.60 -3.36 -16.94
C MET A 237 -0.51 -3.94 -18.35
N ALA A 238 -1.62 -3.91 -19.11
CA ALA A 238 -1.63 -4.34 -20.51
C ALA A 238 -0.76 -3.45 -21.40
N TYR A 239 -0.74 -2.14 -21.14
CA TYR A 239 0.17 -1.19 -21.79
C TYR A 239 1.63 -1.52 -21.50
N HIS A 240 1.98 -1.81 -20.25
CA HIS A 240 3.32 -2.25 -19.86
C HIS A 240 3.79 -3.47 -20.66
N TYR A 241 2.90 -4.45 -20.88
CA TYR A 241 3.17 -5.65 -21.69
C TYR A 241 2.91 -5.47 -23.18
N LYS A 242 2.76 -4.23 -23.68
CA LYS A 242 2.50 -3.91 -25.10
C LYS A 242 1.25 -4.61 -25.66
N LYS A 243 0.30 -5.01 -24.81
CA LYS A 243 -0.98 -5.61 -25.21
C LYS A 243 -2.00 -4.48 -25.46
N TYR A 244 -1.73 -3.68 -26.49
CA TYR A 244 -2.45 -2.43 -26.75
C TYR A 244 -3.94 -2.63 -27.07
N ASP A 245 -4.31 -3.76 -27.66
CA ASP A 245 -5.69 -4.15 -27.91
C ASP A 245 -6.49 -4.36 -26.62
N VAL A 246 -5.90 -5.03 -25.62
CA VAL A 246 -6.50 -5.23 -24.31
C VAL A 246 -6.60 -3.90 -23.57
N ALA A 247 -5.52 -3.12 -23.54
CA ALA A 247 -5.51 -1.80 -22.91
C ALA A 247 -6.60 -0.89 -23.49
N SER A 248 -6.75 -0.85 -24.83
CA SER A 248 -7.77 -0.05 -25.51
C SER A 248 -9.18 -0.46 -25.18
N LYS A 249 -9.45 -1.77 -25.01
CA LYS A 249 -10.77 -2.28 -24.59
C LYS A 249 -11.11 -1.83 -23.16
N CYS A 250 -10.16 -1.93 -22.23
CA CYS A 250 -10.35 -1.45 -20.85
C CYS A 250 -10.60 0.07 -20.83
N ILE A 251 -9.82 0.85 -21.56
CA ILE A 251 -10.00 2.30 -21.69
C ILE A 251 -11.38 2.64 -22.25
N ALA A 252 -11.85 1.94 -23.29
CA ALA A 252 -13.17 2.17 -23.86
C ALA A 252 -14.29 1.97 -22.83
N ARG A 253 -14.23 0.93 -21.99
CA ARG A 253 -15.20 0.71 -20.91
C ARG A 253 -15.23 1.87 -19.92
N ILE A 254 -14.05 2.36 -19.49
CA ILE A 254 -13.96 3.51 -18.58
C ILE A 254 -14.61 4.75 -19.18
N LEU A 255 -14.31 5.06 -20.45
CA LEU A 255 -14.81 6.26 -21.10
C LEU A 255 -16.35 6.22 -21.33
N GLN A 256 -16.90 5.03 -21.55
CA GLN A 256 -18.34 4.80 -21.71
C GLN A 256 -19.08 4.73 -20.37
N SER A 257 -18.39 4.44 -19.27
CA SER A 257 -19.03 4.29 -17.96
C SER A 257 -19.56 5.63 -17.43
N ALA A 258 -20.84 5.65 -17.05
CA ALA A 258 -21.43 6.77 -16.33
C ALA A 258 -20.91 6.89 -14.87
N ALA A 259 -20.44 5.77 -14.29
CA ALA A 259 -19.91 5.74 -12.93
C ALA A 259 -18.46 6.23 -12.83
N ALA A 260 -17.74 6.33 -13.95
CA ALA A 260 -16.35 6.76 -13.95
C ALA A 260 -16.23 8.25 -13.61
N SER A 261 -15.40 8.56 -12.59
CA SER A 261 -15.11 9.95 -12.21
C SER A 261 -14.39 10.69 -13.35
N LYS A 262 -14.51 12.04 -13.39
CA LYS A 262 -13.80 12.87 -14.37
C LYS A 262 -12.29 12.55 -14.34
N LYS A 263 -11.68 12.52 -13.16
CA LYS A 263 -10.26 12.19 -12.99
C LYS A 263 -9.87 10.83 -13.60
N MET A 264 -10.75 9.83 -13.48
CA MET A 264 -10.49 8.51 -14.06
C MET A 264 -10.58 8.54 -15.58
N LYS A 265 -11.52 9.29 -16.13
CA LYS A 265 -11.65 9.50 -17.59
C LYS A 265 -10.44 10.26 -18.16
N ASP A 266 -10.00 11.32 -17.48
CA ASP A 266 -8.81 12.10 -17.89
C ASP A 266 -7.56 11.17 -17.95
N ARG A 267 -7.33 10.37 -16.93
CA ARG A 267 -6.25 9.36 -16.93
C ARG A 267 -6.38 8.33 -18.06
N ALA A 268 -7.60 7.90 -18.35
CA ALA A 268 -7.87 6.96 -19.44
C ALA A 268 -7.55 7.59 -20.82
N TYR A 269 -7.85 8.88 -21.01
CA TYR A 269 -7.46 9.62 -22.20
C TYR A 269 -5.94 9.74 -22.35
N GLU A 270 -5.23 10.13 -21.30
CA GLU A 270 -3.76 10.21 -21.31
C GLU A 270 -3.12 8.87 -21.67
N LEU A 271 -3.62 7.76 -21.11
CA LEU A 271 -3.11 6.43 -21.43
C LEU A 271 -3.40 6.07 -22.90
N LYS A 272 -4.59 6.44 -23.42
CA LYS A 272 -4.95 6.24 -24.83
C LYS A 272 -3.97 6.97 -25.77
N GLU A 273 -3.65 8.22 -25.47
CA GLU A 273 -2.68 9.01 -26.25
C GLU A 273 -1.30 8.35 -26.27
N ARG A 274 -0.80 7.90 -25.11
CA ARG A 274 0.46 7.17 -25.02
C ARG A 274 0.47 5.89 -25.88
N ILE A 275 -0.62 5.13 -25.87
CA ILE A 275 -0.75 3.92 -26.72
C ILE A 275 -0.67 4.29 -28.20
N VAL A 276 -1.39 5.34 -28.63
CA VAL A 276 -1.37 5.79 -30.03
C VAL A 276 0.03 6.23 -30.47
N GLU A 277 0.76 6.94 -29.61
CA GLU A 277 2.14 7.36 -29.89
C GLU A 277 3.08 6.16 -30.04
N GLU A 278 2.99 5.18 -29.11
CA GLU A 278 3.83 3.97 -29.18
C GLU A 278 3.54 3.14 -30.44
N ILE A 279 2.28 3.01 -30.84
CA ILE A 279 1.90 2.31 -32.07
C ILE A 279 2.44 3.05 -33.31
N LYS A 280 2.40 4.38 -33.32
CA LYS A 280 2.98 5.17 -34.42
C LYS A 280 4.50 4.99 -34.49
N ARG A 281 5.21 5.05 -33.36
CA ARG A 281 6.66 4.85 -33.29
C ARG A 281 7.09 3.45 -33.74
N SER A 282 6.28 2.42 -33.46
CA SER A 282 6.59 1.05 -33.86
C SER A 282 6.35 0.77 -35.34
N LYS A 283 5.64 1.67 -36.07
CA LYS A 283 5.37 1.57 -37.50
C LYS A 283 6.27 2.45 -38.36
N ALA A 284 6.99 3.38 -37.74
CA ALA A 284 7.98 4.25 -38.39
C ALA A 284 9.38 3.63 -38.35
#